data_ba638036d8eac360da55239dac54bbe0
#
_entry.id   ba638036d8eac360da55239dac54bbe0
#
_cell.length_a   1.000
_cell.length_b   1.000
_cell.length_c   1.000
_cell.angle_alpha   90.00
_cell.angle_beta   90.00
_cell.angle_gamma   90.00
#
_symmetry.space_group_name_H-M   'P 1'
#
loop_
_entity.id
_entity.type
_entity.pdbx_description
1 polymer ?
#
loop_
_entity_poly.entity_id
_entity_poly.type
_entity_poly.pdbx_seq_one_letter_code
_entity_poly.pdbx_strand_id
1 'polypeptide(L)'
;VLYGMNQIFDLGLTREELMERGVKIGADVPYCIMRGTALAEGIGEKLSKLPPMVKCPVLIAKPQISVSTKFVYENLKLGSDMVHPDIDRLVADIREKDLYKIAADMGNVLETVTIPAYPVIADIKDHMMEHGAVNAMMSGSGPTVFGLFDKEATAVEAYEAMKASGLAKQVYLTSIYNNARK
;
A
#
# COMPACT_ATOMS: atom_id res chain seq x y z
N VAL A 1 -8.20 15.36 -9.62
CA VAL A 1 -9.25 15.97 -10.46
C VAL A 1 -10.29 16.65 -9.56
N LEU A 2 -11.08 15.92 -8.71
CA LEU A 2 -12.19 16.51 -7.91
C LEU A 2 -11.76 17.75 -7.09
N TYR A 3 -10.66 17.62 -6.34
CA TYR A 3 -10.13 18.73 -5.54
C TYR A 3 -9.72 19.94 -6.42
N GLY A 4 -9.07 19.67 -7.55
CA GLY A 4 -8.66 20.73 -8.48
C GLY A 4 -9.87 21.44 -9.13
N MET A 5 -10.89 20.68 -9.52
CA MET A 5 -12.14 21.26 -10.05
C MET A 5 -12.88 22.10 -9.00
N ASN A 6 -12.94 21.60 -7.75
CA ASN A 6 -13.54 22.36 -6.66
C ASN A 6 -12.89 23.75 -6.49
N GLN A 7 -11.56 23.82 -6.60
CA GLN A 7 -10.82 25.08 -6.51
C GLN A 7 -10.96 25.97 -7.74
N ILE A 8 -10.81 25.38 -8.96
CA ILE A 8 -10.84 26.15 -10.21
C ILE A 8 -12.21 26.78 -10.46
N PHE A 9 -13.29 26.06 -10.12
CA PHE A 9 -14.65 26.50 -10.33
C PHE A 9 -15.32 27.10 -9.08
N ASP A 10 -14.56 27.28 -8.00
CA ASP A 10 -15.03 27.83 -6.73
C ASP A 10 -16.34 27.18 -6.24
N LEU A 11 -16.39 25.84 -6.27
CA LEU A 11 -17.62 25.11 -5.96
C LEU A 11 -17.96 25.08 -4.45
N GLY A 12 -17.03 25.49 -3.59
CA GLY A 12 -17.22 25.59 -2.15
C GLY A 12 -17.44 24.25 -1.43
N LEU A 13 -17.14 23.11 -2.07
CA LEU A 13 -17.35 21.80 -1.48
C LEU A 13 -16.32 21.51 -0.39
N THR A 14 -16.77 20.99 0.73
CA THR A 14 -15.93 20.50 1.82
C THR A 14 -15.17 19.24 1.40
N ARG A 15 -14.16 18.87 2.18
CA ARG A 15 -13.41 17.62 1.94
C ARG A 15 -14.32 16.41 2.06
N GLU A 16 -15.19 16.40 3.04
CA GLU A 16 -16.17 15.34 3.31
C GLU A 16 -17.13 15.17 2.12
N GLU A 17 -17.68 16.25 1.59
CA GLU A 17 -18.55 16.21 0.40
C GLU A 17 -17.81 15.71 -0.84
N LEU A 18 -16.52 16.07 -1.00
CA LEU A 18 -15.69 15.55 -2.09
C LEU A 18 -15.43 14.03 -1.93
N MET A 19 -15.24 13.56 -0.70
CA MET A 19 -15.06 12.13 -0.40
C MET A 19 -16.34 11.33 -0.69
N GLU A 20 -17.51 11.81 -0.23
CA GLU A 20 -18.81 11.19 -0.52
C GLU A 20 -19.12 11.09 -2.02
N ARG A 21 -18.80 12.14 -2.77
CA ARG A 21 -18.93 12.12 -4.24
C ARG A 21 -17.88 11.18 -4.88
N GLY A 22 -16.70 11.12 -4.28
CA GLY A 22 -15.58 10.31 -4.74
C GLY A 22 -15.86 8.81 -4.70
N VAL A 23 -16.61 8.32 -3.70
CA VAL A 23 -17.02 6.90 -3.61
C VAL A 23 -17.75 6.45 -4.86
N LYS A 24 -18.57 7.30 -5.47
CA LYS A 24 -19.33 6.98 -6.69
C LYS A 24 -18.44 6.77 -7.93
N ILE A 25 -17.21 7.25 -7.87
CA ILE A 25 -16.21 7.09 -8.94
C ILE A 25 -15.36 5.84 -8.69
N GLY A 26 -15.03 5.58 -7.41
CA GLY A 26 -14.27 4.39 -7.00
C GLY A 26 -13.97 4.41 -5.50
N ALA A 27 -13.84 3.21 -4.92
CA ALA A 27 -13.66 3.00 -3.49
C ALA A 27 -12.40 3.70 -2.94
N ASP A 28 -11.32 3.80 -3.72
CA ASP A 28 -10.05 4.40 -3.30
C ASP A 28 -10.02 5.94 -3.41
N VAL A 29 -11.03 6.54 -4.08
CA VAL A 29 -11.05 8.00 -4.31
C VAL A 29 -11.15 8.80 -3.02
N PRO A 30 -11.94 8.41 -2.01
CA PRO A 30 -11.97 9.08 -0.71
C PRO A 30 -10.60 9.13 -0.05
N TYR A 31 -9.85 8.04 -0.06
CA TYR A 31 -8.49 8.01 0.49
C TYR A 31 -7.54 8.96 -0.24
N CYS A 32 -7.61 9.03 -1.57
CA CYS A 32 -6.83 9.97 -2.37
C CYS A 32 -7.13 11.44 -2.02
N ILE A 33 -8.37 11.74 -1.58
CA ILE A 33 -8.78 13.07 -1.13
C ILE A 33 -8.31 13.31 0.31
N MET A 34 -8.50 12.33 1.21
CA MET A 34 -8.13 12.44 2.62
C MET A 34 -6.62 12.52 2.81
N ARG A 35 -5.86 11.64 2.16
CA ARG A 35 -4.41 11.47 2.26
C ARG A 35 -3.91 11.15 3.68
N GLY A 36 -2.65 10.78 3.79
CA GLY A 36 -2.01 10.44 5.06
C GLY A 36 -2.24 8.99 5.46
N THR A 37 -2.22 8.70 6.76
CA THR A 37 -2.42 7.35 7.29
C THR A 37 -3.86 7.19 7.75
N ALA A 38 -4.51 6.12 7.33
CA ALA A 38 -5.90 5.83 7.65
C ALA A 38 -6.17 4.34 7.80
N LEU A 39 -7.12 4.01 8.66
CA LEU A 39 -7.81 2.73 8.64
C LEU A 39 -8.96 2.84 7.64
N ALA A 40 -9.00 1.92 6.68
CA ALA A 40 -10.07 1.82 5.68
C ALA A 40 -10.89 0.55 5.94
N GLU A 41 -12.20 0.72 6.03
CA GLU A 41 -13.18 -0.34 6.29
C GLU A 41 -14.25 -0.36 5.19
N GLY A 42 -15.11 -1.39 5.22
CA GLY A 42 -16.09 -1.59 4.17
C GLY A 42 -15.46 -2.04 2.87
N ILE A 43 -15.74 -1.36 1.75
CA ILE A 43 -15.07 -1.54 0.47
C ILE A 43 -13.84 -0.60 0.32
N GLY A 44 -13.44 0.11 1.40
CA GLY A 44 -12.37 1.11 1.44
C GLY A 44 -12.86 2.55 1.58
N GLU A 45 -14.16 2.76 1.67
CA GLU A 45 -14.79 4.09 1.74
C GLU A 45 -14.91 4.65 3.16
N LYS A 46 -14.96 3.78 4.19
CA LYS A 46 -15.04 4.21 5.59
C LYS A 46 -13.65 4.44 6.13
N LEU A 47 -13.25 5.69 6.18
CA LEU A 47 -11.89 6.08 6.51
C LEU A 47 -11.82 6.69 7.91
N SER A 48 -11.04 6.06 8.78
CA SER A 48 -10.68 6.59 10.09
C SER A 48 -9.23 7.07 10.07
N LYS A 49 -9.03 8.38 10.29
CA LYS A 49 -7.70 8.97 10.27
C LYS A 49 -6.85 8.44 11.43
N LEU A 50 -5.65 7.99 11.12
CA LEU A 50 -4.63 7.58 12.08
C LEU A 50 -3.53 8.63 12.22
N PRO A 51 -2.73 8.56 13.30
CA PRO A 51 -1.49 9.32 13.38
C PRO A 51 -0.59 9.05 12.18
N PRO A 52 0.25 10.02 11.78
CA PRO A 52 1.20 9.80 10.70
C PRO A 52 2.09 8.58 10.97
N MET A 53 2.19 7.67 10.00
CA MET A 53 3.11 6.55 10.05
C MET A 53 4.56 7.05 10.20
N VAL A 54 5.41 6.26 10.81
CA VAL A 54 6.85 6.54 10.88
C VAL A 54 7.42 6.76 9.48
N LYS A 55 8.24 7.79 9.32
CA LYS A 55 8.86 8.10 8.03
C LYS A 55 9.97 7.11 7.75
N CYS A 56 9.88 6.41 6.64
CA CYS A 56 10.88 5.45 6.19
C CYS A 56 10.96 5.45 4.65
N PRO A 57 12.10 5.02 4.06
CA PRO A 57 12.21 4.77 2.63
C PRO A 57 11.30 3.62 2.20
N VAL A 58 10.74 3.76 0.99
CA VAL A 58 9.84 2.77 0.38
C VAL A 58 10.31 2.48 -1.03
N LEU A 59 10.62 1.22 -1.31
CA LEU A 59 10.88 0.72 -2.66
C LEU A 59 9.59 0.16 -3.24
N ILE A 60 9.20 0.62 -4.42
CA ILE A 60 8.01 0.15 -5.14
C ILE A 60 8.47 -0.52 -6.43
N ALA A 61 8.03 -1.75 -6.66
CA ALA A 61 8.32 -2.50 -7.87
C ALA A 61 7.06 -3.10 -8.48
N LYS A 62 6.91 -2.94 -9.80
CA LYS A 62 5.79 -3.50 -10.55
C LYS A 62 6.31 -4.32 -11.73
N PRO A 63 6.05 -5.64 -11.77
CA PRO A 63 6.38 -6.49 -12.92
C PRO A 63 5.52 -6.14 -14.14
N GLN A 64 5.94 -6.64 -15.31
CA GLN A 64 5.23 -6.42 -16.58
C GLN A 64 4.04 -7.37 -16.75
N ILE A 65 3.22 -7.50 -15.72
CA ILE A 65 1.98 -8.30 -15.74
C ILE A 65 0.80 -7.45 -15.32
N SER A 66 -0.41 -7.95 -15.60
CA SER A 66 -1.67 -7.37 -15.16
C SER A 66 -2.43 -8.42 -14.38
N VAL A 67 -2.91 -8.06 -13.19
CA VAL A 67 -3.72 -8.91 -12.33
C VAL A 67 -5.15 -8.37 -12.30
N SER A 68 -6.11 -9.26 -12.54
CA SER A 68 -7.52 -8.90 -12.41
C SER A 68 -7.95 -8.95 -10.96
N THR A 69 -8.34 -7.79 -10.41
CA THR A 69 -8.89 -7.70 -9.06
C THR A 69 -10.08 -8.64 -8.87
N LYS A 70 -10.97 -8.71 -9.87
CA LYS A 70 -12.11 -9.63 -9.88
C LYS A 70 -11.68 -11.09 -9.74
N PHE A 71 -10.69 -11.54 -10.53
CA PHE A 71 -10.12 -12.88 -10.43
C PHE A 71 -9.62 -13.19 -9.02
N VAL A 72 -8.89 -12.25 -8.39
CA VAL A 72 -8.34 -12.46 -7.06
C VAL A 72 -9.45 -12.63 -6.03
N TYR A 73 -10.46 -11.78 -6.02
CA TYR A 73 -11.58 -11.88 -5.08
C TYR A 73 -12.46 -13.11 -5.31
N GLU A 74 -12.70 -13.52 -6.56
CA GLU A 74 -13.47 -14.71 -6.88
C GLU A 74 -12.78 -16.02 -6.49
N ASN A 75 -11.45 -16.01 -6.39
CA ASN A 75 -10.65 -17.18 -6.01
C ASN A 75 -10.20 -17.15 -4.53
N LEU A 76 -10.50 -16.07 -3.80
CA LEU A 76 -10.16 -15.97 -2.39
C LEU A 76 -11.04 -16.91 -1.56
N LYS A 77 -10.41 -17.90 -0.93
CA LYS A 77 -11.10 -18.85 -0.05
C LYS A 77 -10.98 -18.34 1.39
N LEU A 78 -12.07 -17.77 1.90
CA LEU A 78 -12.17 -17.38 3.30
C LEU A 78 -12.50 -18.65 4.13
N GLY A 79 -11.50 -19.22 4.77
CA GLY A 79 -11.64 -20.39 5.65
C GLY A 79 -11.11 -20.11 7.06
N SER A 80 -11.46 -21.00 8.01
CA SER A 80 -11.00 -20.91 9.40
C SER A 80 -9.47 -20.92 9.55
N ASP A 81 -8.79 -21.44 8.55
CA ASP A 81 -7.32 -21.61 8.56
C ASP A 81 -6.59 -20.41 7.96
N MET A 82 -7.32 -19.38 7.49
CA MET A 82 -6.72 -18.18 6.94
C MET A 82 -6.19 -17.28 8.06
N VAL A 83 -4.91 -16.99 8.01
CA VAL A 83 -4.28 -16.03 8.92
C VAL A 83 -4.59 -14.62 8.42
N HIS A 84 -5.40 -13.90 9.18
CA HIS A 84 -5.65 -12.48 8.95
C HIS A 84 -4.65 -11.63 9.72
N PRO A 85 -4.18 -10.50 9.17
CA PRO A 85 -3.42 -9.53 9.93
C PRO A 85 -4.22 -9.03 11.14
N ASP A 86 -3.57 -8.88 12.28
CA ASP A 86 -4.16 -8.22 13.45
C ASP A 86 -4.17 -6.70 13.25
N ILE A 87 -5.30 -6.20 12.75
CA ILE A 87 -5.45 -4.79 12.39
C ILE A 87 -5.38 -3.89 13.63
N ASP A 88 -5.93 -4.32 14.76
CA ASP A 88 -5.91 -3.53 16.00
C ASP A 88 -4.48 -3.38 16.52
N ARG A 89 -3.69 -4.44 16.45
CA ARG A 89 -2.28 -4.43 16.78
C ARG A 89 -1.49 -3.54 15.81
N LEU A 90 -1.69 -3.69 14.50
CA LEU A 90 -1.03 -2.84 13.50
C LEU A 90 -1.34 -1.36 13.72
N VAL A 91 -2.58 -1.01 14.07
CA VAL A 91 -2.98 0.37 14.42
C VAL A 91 -2.26 0.86 15.68
N ALA A 92 -2.07 0.00 16.69
CA ALA A 92 -1.30 0.34 17.89
C ALA A 92 0.18 0.62 17.55
N ASP A 93 0.80 -0.23 16.73
CA ASP A 93 2.19 -0.08 16.29
C ASP A 93 2.42 1.20 15.46
N ILE A 94 1.44 1.57 14.64
CA ILE A 94 1.47 2.85 13.92
C ILE A 94 1.47 4.03 14.90
N ARG A 95 0.69 3.95 15.99
CA ARG A 95 0.66 4.99 17.04
C ARG A 95 1.97 5.07 17.82
N GLU A 96 2.61 3.93 18.05
CA GLU A 96 3.94 3.83 18.67
C GLU A 96 5.07 4.30 17.74
N LYS A 97 4.82 4.36 16.43
CA LYS A 97 5.80 4.69 15.38
C LYS A 97 6.99 3.73 15.33
N ASP A 98 6.74 2.47 15.63
CA ASP A 98 7.74 1.41 15.57
C ASP A 98 7.70 0.72 14.21
N LEU A 99 8.69 1.04 13.34
CA LEU A 99 8.76 0.49 11.99
C LEU A 99 8.84 -1.04 11.97
N TYR A 100 9.59 -1.62 12.92
CA TYR A 100 9.82 -3.07 12.93
C TYR A 100 8.57 -3.83 13.38
N LYS A 101 7.83 -3.31 14.34
CA LYS A 101 6.52 -3.89 14.74
C LYS A 101 5.51 -3.76 13.60
N ILE A 102 5.37 -2.57 13.02
CA ILE A 102 4.51 -2.34 11.84
C ILE A 102 4.84 -3.36 10.75
N ALA A 103 6.12 -3.50 10.41
CA ALA A 103 6.58 -4.41 9.38
C ALA A 103 6.28 -5.89 9.71
N ALA A 104 6.43 -6.28 10.97
CA ALA A 104 6.14 -7.65 11.42
C ALA A 104 4.64 -8.01 11.36
N ASP A 105 3.77 -7.03 11.62
CA ASP A 105 2.32 -7.23 11.65
C ASP A 105 1.63 -6.95 10.30
N MET A 106 2.39 -6.50 9.28
CA MET A 106 1.87 -6.33 7.91
C MET A 106 1.50 -7.69 7.30
N GLY A 107 0.33 -7.74 6.66
CA GLY A 107 -0.11 -8.91 5.92
C GLY A 107 -1.16 -8.57 4.86
N ASN A 108 -1.20 -9.36 3.79
CA ASN A 108 -2.18 -9.22 2.73
C ASN A 108 -2.73 -10.60 2.32
N VAL A 109 -3.95 -10.91 2.73
CA VAL A 109 -4.59 -12.19 2.44
C VAL A 109 -4.75 -12.47 0.94
N LEU A 110 -4.77 -11.44 0.10
CA LEU A 110 -4.87 -11.59 -1.36
C LEU A 110 -3.61 -12.23 -1.97
N GLU A 111 -2.48 -12.17 -1.26
CA GLU A 111 -1.24 -12.86 -1.68
C GLU A 111 -1.44 -14.39 -1.79
N THR A 112 -2.33 -14.97 -1.00
CA THR A 112 -2.64 -16.41 -1.04
C THR A 112 -3.22 -16.87 -2.38
N VAL A 113 -3.81 -15.95 -3.14
CA VAL A 113 -4.35 -16.18 -4.48
C VAL A 113 -3.37 -15.70 -5.54
N THR A 114 -2.83 -14.49 -5.37
CA THR A 114 -2.11 -13.83 -6.44
C THR A 114 -0.69 -14.39 -6.61
N ILE A 115 0.02 -14.72 -5.54
CA ILE A 115 1.39 -15.28 -5.64
C ILE A 115 1.41 -16.63 -6.35
N PRO A 116 0.56 -17.62 -6.01
CA PRO A 116 0.52 -18.88 -6.76
C PRO A 116 0.21 -18.71 -8.25
N ALA A 117 -0.61 -17.74 -8.61
CA ALA A 117 -0.95 -17.46 -10.01
C ALA A 117 0.15 -16.68 -10.75
N TYR A 118 0.93 -15.87 -10.02
CA TYR A 118 1.95 -14.99 -10.55
C TYR A 118 3.22 -15.01 -9.66
N PRO A 119 4.07 -16.07 -9.75
CA PRO A 119 5.22 -16.27 -8.85
C PRO A 119 6.22 -15.11 -8.82
N VAL A 120 6.35 -14.35 -9.90
CA VAL A 120 7.23 -13.17 -9.96
C VAL A 120 6.98 -12.16 -8.84
N ILE A 121 5.79 -12.17 -8.22
CA ILE A 121 5.48 -11.33 -7.07
C ILE A 121 6.27 -11.79 -5.84
N ALA A 122 6.38 -13.10 -5.61
CA ALA A 122 7.25 -13.66 -4.58
C ALA A 122 8.71 -13.32 -4.85
N ASP A 123 9.18 -13.53 -6.10
CA ASP A 123 10.57 -13.25 -6.49
C ASP A 123 10.94 -11.79 -6.18
N ILE A 124 10.02 -10.82 -6.44
CA ILE A 124 10.23 -9.41 -6.12
C ILE A 124 10.28 -9.18 -4.62
N LYS A 125 9.39 -9.81 -3.84
CA LYS A 125 9.39 -9.70 -2.36
C LYS A 125 10.68 -10.23 -1.78
N ASP A 126 11.09 -11.44 -2.20
CA ASP A 126 12.31 -12.10 -1.72
C ASP A 126 13.54 -11.25 -2.06
N HIS A 127 13.60 -10.73 -3.29
CA HIS A 127 14.68 -9.85 -3.71
C HIS A 127 14.77 -8.57 -2.86
N MET A 128 13.64 -7.96 -2.49
CA MET A 128 13.63 -6.81 -1.57
C MET A 128 14.14 -7.20 -0.17
N MET A 129 13.73 -8.37 0.34
CA MET A 129 14.16 -8.87 1.65
C MET A 129 15.66 -9.19 1.66
N GLU A 130 16.20 -9.84 0.63
CA GLU A 130 17.62 -10.14 0.47
C GLU A 130 18.48 -8.89 0.41
N HIS A 131 17.91 -7.76 -0.05
CA HIS A 131 18.57 -6.46 -0.11
C HIS A 131 18.19 -5.53 1.06
N GLY A 132 17.79 -6.11 2.19
CA GLY A 132 17.68 -5.42 3.46
C GLY A 132 16.37 -4.64 3.69
N ALA A 133 15.30 -4.98 2.98
CA ALA A 133 13.97 -4.51 3.37
C ALA A 133 13.60 -5.05 4.77
N VAL A 134 13.00 -4.21 5.61
CA VAL A 134 12.45 -4.64 6.92
C VAL A 134 11.28 -5.59 6.71
N ASN A 135 10.45 -5.33 5.70
CA ASN A 135 9.43 -6.23 5.17
C ASN A 135 9.06 -5.81 3.74
N ALA A 136 8.49 -6.74 2.97
CA ALA A 136 7.96 -6.51 1.64
C ALA A 136 6.58 -7.16 1.48
N MET A 137 5.65 -6.45 0.84
CA MET A 137 4.26 -6.89 0.69
C MET A 137 3.69 -6.46 -0.65
N MET A 138 2.79 -7.28 -1.19
CA MET A 138 1.99 -6.92 -2.35
C MET A 138 0.93 -5.86 -1.99
N SER A 139 0.76 -4.86 -2.83
CA SER A 139 -0.25 -3.81 -2.66
C SER A 139 -1.59 -4.23 -3.27
N GLY A 140 -2.64 -4.30 -2.44
CA GLY A 140 -3.99 -4.67 -2.88
C GLY A 140 -4.02 -6.04 -3.55
N SER A 141 -4.70 -6.19 -4.68
CA SER A 141 -4.72 -7.42 -5.48
C SER A 141 -3.45 -7.65 -6.30
N GLY A 142 -2.47 -6.74 -6.23
CA GLY A 142 -1.25 -6.79 -7.02
C GLY A 142 -1.36 -6.14 -8.41
N PRO A 143 -0.35 -6.29 -9.26
CA PRO A 143 0.91 -6.98 -9.05
C PRO A 143 2.01 -6.13 -8.39
N THR A 144 1.71 -4.91 -7.95
CA THR A 144 2.69 -4.02 -7.34
C THR A 144 3.13 -4.55 -5.98
N VAL A 145 4.44 -4.55 -5.74
CA VAL A 145 5.05 -4.89 -4.45
C VAL A 145 5.73 -3.65 -3.90
N PHE A 146 5.69 -3.47 -2.59
CA PHE A 146 6.47 -2.45 -1.91
C PHE A 146 7.27 -3.05 -0.76
N GLY A 147 8.46 -2.51 -0.51
CA GLY A 147 9.31 -2.84 0.61
C GLY A 147 9.59 -1.63 1.47
N LEU A 148 9.61 -1.83 2.78
CA LEU A 148 9.94 -0.81 3.77
C LEU A 148 11.40 -0.96 4.19
N PHE A 149 12.11 0.16 4.34
CA PHE A 149 13.51 0.17 4.75
C PHE A 149 13.72 1.09 5.96
N ASP A 150 14.67 0.75 6.81
CA ASP A 150 15.05 1.56 7.96
C ASP A 150 16.11 2.63 7.61
N LYS A 151 16.90 2.38 6.54
CA LYS A 151 17.99 3.24 6.09
C LYS A 151 17.89 3.59 4.61
N GLU A 152 18.12 4.86 4.31
CA GLU A 152 18.13 5.36 2.94
C GLU A 152 19.21 4.67 2.08
N ALA A 153 20.41 4.46 2.61
CA ALA A 153 21.51 3.83 1.88
C ALA A 153 21.14 2.41 1.43
N THR A 154 20.58 1.59 2.33
CA THR A 154 20.12 0.23 2.03
C THR A 154 18.99 0.24 0.98
N ALA A 155 18.06 1.20 1.10
CA ALA A 155 16.98 1.34 0.13
C ALA A 155 17.50 1.72 -1.28
N VAL A 156 18.53 2.56 -1.37
CA VAL A 156 19.18 2.93 -2.64
C VAL A 156 19.87 1.72 -3.27
N GLU A 157 20.61 0.93 -2.48
CA GLU A 157 21.26 -0.31 -2.95
C GLU A 157 20.21 -1.32 -3.46
N ALA A 158 19.13 -1.53 -2.70
CA ALA A 158 18.02 -2.39 -3.10
C ALA A 158 17.32 -1.89 -4.39
N TYR A 159 17.18 -0.58 -4.55
CA TYR A 159 16.60 0.01 -5.76
C TYR A 159 17.45 -0.29 -7.00
N GLU A 160 18.77 -0.09 -6.93
CA GLU A 160 19.67 -0.38 -8.05
C GLU A 160 19.71 -1.89 -8.36
N ALA A 161 19.74 -2.75 -7.32
CA ALA A 161 19.66 -4.18 -7.47
C ALA A 161 18.35 -4.64 -8.14
N MET A 162 17.21 -4.09 -7.72
CA MET A 162 15.90 -4.37 -8.30
C MET A 162 15.84 -3.97 -9.79
N LYS A 163 16.39 -2.84 -10.15
CA LYS A 163 16.49 -2.41 -11.56
C LYS A 163 17.34 -3.36 -12.40
N ALA A 164 18.47 -3.83 -11.84
CA ALA A 164 19.39 -4.74 -12.51
C ALA A 164 18.82 -6.16 -12.64
N SER A 165 17.94 -6.60 -11.74
CA SER A 165 17.38 -7.96 -11.74
C SER A 165 16.48 -8.26 -12.94
N GLY A 166 15.86 -7.24 -13.53
CA GLY A 166 14.85 -7.40 -14.59
C GLY A 166 13.50 -7.94 -14.13
N LEU A 167 13.29 -8.20 -12.83
CA LEU A 167 12.04 -8.72 -12.26
C LEU A 167 10.86 -7.72 -12.41
N ALA A 168 11.15 -6.43 -12.36
CA ALA A 168 10.15 -5.39 -12.44
C ALA A 168 10.41 -4.42 -13.58
N LYS A 169 9.34 -4.03 -14.30
CA LYS A 169 9.41 -3.03 -15.35
C LYS A 169 9.42 -1.60 -14.81
N GLN A 170 8.75 -1.38 -13.71
CA GLN A 170 8.65 -0.09 -13.05
C GLN A 170 9.21 -0.23 -11.64
N VAL A 171 10.21 0.57 -11.31
CA VAL A 171 10.86 0.58 -10.00
C VAL A 171 10.99 2.03 -9.56
N TYR A 172 10.52 2.32 -8.34
CA TYR A 172 10.53 3.66 -7.77
C TYR A 172 11.05 3.61 -6.33
N LEU A 173 11.96 4.50 -5.99
CA LEU A 173 12.36 4.76 -4.62
C LEU A 173 11.68 6.05 -4.14
N THR A 174 10.99 5.98 -3.01
CA THR A 174 10.24 7.07 -2.41
C THR A 174 10.29 6.97 -0.88
N SER A 175 9.46 7.70 -0.19
CA SER A 175 9.29 7.60 1.27
C SER A 175 7.83 7.75 1.65
N ILE A 176 7.49 7.33 2.90
CA ILE A 176 6.16 7.55 3.46
C ILE A 176 5.80 9.03 3.39
N TYR A 177 4.66 9.30 2.75
CA TYR A 177 4.13 10.65 2.60
C TYR A 177 3.17 10.99 3.76
N ASN A 178 3.67 11.78 4.68
CA ASN A 178 2.87 12.33 5.78
C ASN A 178 2.41 13.73 5.40
N ASN A 179 1.18 13.87 4.92
CA ASN A 179 0.65 15.17 4.52
C ASN A 179 0.45 16.09 5.74
N ALA A 180 1.36 17.01 5.92
CA ALA A 180 1.28 18.08 6.93
C ALA A 180 0.66 19.37 6.37
N ARG A 181 -0.14 19.33 5.29
CA ARG A 181 -0.87 20.53 4.87
C ARG A 181 -2.01 20.79 5.85
N LYS A 182 -1.81 21.82 6.65
CA LYS A 182 -2.82 22.48 7.46
C LYS A 182 -3.93 23.06 6.57
#